data_ec970072e646ebe37412c654f1a44f35
#
_entry.id   ec970072e646ebe37412c654f1a44f35
#
_cell.length_a   1.000
_cell.length_b   1.000
_cell.length_c   1.000
_cell.angle_alpha   90.00
_cell.angle_beta   90.00
_cell.angle_gamma   90.00
#
_symmetry.space_group_name_H-M   'P 1'
#
loop_
_entity.id
_entity.type
_entity.pdbx_description
1 polymer ?
#
loop_
_entity_poly.entity_id
_entity_poly.type
_entity_poly.pdbx_seq_one_letter_code
_entity_poly.pdbx_strand_id
1 'polypeptide(L)'
;PLRRLVRAAATVVALVAPAALAQPASTDVVVLGSEPEAIAAAVAAAESGADTWLVTPDARVGGLFTLGALNVLDVRTSPASLQRGLFERWWERVGGASAFDPAAAERAFEALLAEAGVRVVRDVRELTIVVREGRAVAVRWSGGEVAARQVVDGDEDVAHLVAAGASASFGWRAFGVDRRMADTLVFRIDGVYWRALRAEADRRGSGWARVDDAVAWGGFGGVPAAYPASSPDLRLRGLNLGRDATGGVWVNALLIHGVDPFDPDSRARARERATLEADRIVRWLAPRLPGFGSARLGAVAERLYVRETRHLDALCVLDADHLLDHRSGPFDVAVGGYPLDLQSLTPNDRGFVFGTPERYGVPLCVSVPADGPDGAWGVGRSIGYDPVAHASARVVPLGMAVAEGVGVAAARAAGRTEPVRELALDPTFVAGVREELHARGAYLPRAPEARPPVGPTEHPHHRAYRRMLS
;
A
#
# COMPACT_ATOMS: atom_id res chain seq x y z
N PRO A 1 -84.31 44.91 -0.16
CA PRO A 1 -82.98 45.39 -0.41
C PRO A 1 -81.92 44.39 0.00
N LEU A 2 -81.39 43.72 -1.03
CA LEU A 2 -80.30 42.71 -0.85
C LEU A 2 -78.96 43.43 -0.82
N ARG A 3 -78.24 43.26 0.27
CA ARG A 3 -76.83 43.62 0.34
C ARG A 3 -75.97 42.44 -0.17
N ARG A 4 -75.27 42.61 -1.27
CA ARG A 4 -74.28 41.66 -1.76
C ARG A 4 -72.98 41.87 -0.98
N LEU A 5 -72.51 40.84 -0.26
CA LEU A 5 -71.17 40.76 0.32
C LEU A 5 -70.20 40.27 -0.74
N VAL A 6 -69.28 41.11 -1.15
CA VAL A 6 -68.12 40.74 -1.98
C VAL A 6 -67.04 40.25 -1.02
N ARG A 7 -66.71 38.95 -1.07
CA ARG A 7 -65.51 38.39 -0.40
C ARG A 7 -64.33 38.59 -1.30
N ALA A 8 -63.37 39.41 -0.85
CA ALA A 8 -62.04 39.51 -1.49
C ALA A 8 -61.20 38.29 -1.04
N ALA A 9 -60.80 37.43 -1.99
CA ALA A 9 -59.84 36.36 -1.75
C ALA A 9 -58.43 36.96 -1.87
N ALA A 10 -57.70 37.05 -0.77
CA ALA A 10 -56.29 37.43 -0.77
C ALA A 10 -55.46 36.17 -1.14
N THR A 11 -54.87 36.14 -2.33
CA THR A 11 -53.92 35.12 -2.75
C THR A 11 -52.57 35.41 -2.09
N VAL A 12 -52.19 34.59 -1.10
CA VAL A 12 -50.85 34.64 -0.51
C VAL A 12 -49.92 33.92 -1.46
N VAL A 13 -49.12 34.65 -2.20
CA VAL A 13 -48.00 34.11 -2.98
C VAL A 13 -46.85 33.87 -1.97
N ALA A 14 -46.63 32.62 -1.58
CA ALA A 14 -45.46 32.22 -0.83
C ALA A 14 -44.23 32.28 -1.77
N LEU A 15 -43.41 33.27 -1.58
CA LEU A 15 -42.07 33.31 -2.19
C LEU A 15 -41.23 32.17 -1.54
N VAL A 16 -41.11 31.06 -2.26
CA VAL A 16 -40.11 30.04 -1.94
C VAL A 16 -38.75 30.64 -2.27
N ALA A 17 -38.03 31.08 -1.25
CA ALA A 17 -36.62 31.45 -1.41
C ALA A 17 -35.86 30.26 -1.97
N PRO A 18 -35.03 30.43 -3.01
CA PRO A 18 -34.19 29.32 -3.47
C PRO A 18 -33.33 28.89 -2.29
N ALA A 19 -33.36 27.59 -1.97
CA ALA A 19 -32.43 27.01 -1.01
C ALA A 19 -31.02 27.36 -1.46
N ALA A 20 -30.32 28.14 -0.65
CA ALA A 20 -28.91 28.41 -0.89
C ALA A 20 -28.22 27.06 -1.02
N LEU A 21 -27.71 26.74 -2.22
CA LEU A 21 -26.88 25.56 -2.43
C LEU A 21 -25.72 25.68 -1.43
N ALA A 22 -25.74 24.84 -0.42
CA ALA A 22 -24.62 24.78 0.53
C ALA A 22 -23.35 24.62 -0.30
N GLN A 23 -22.40 25.53 -0.13
CA GLN A 23 -21.11 25.38 -0.80
C GLN A 23 -20.52 24.05 -0.40
N PRO A 24 -19.96 23.28 -1.34
CA PRO A 24 -19.32 22.03 -1.01
C PRO A 24 -18.27 22.28 0.08
N ALA A 25 -18.17 21.37 1.03
CA ALA A 25 -17.11 21.42 2.03
C ALA A 25 -15.76 21.54 1.32
N SER A 26 -14.84 22.34 1.88
CA SER A 26 -13.50 22.52 1.31
C SER A 26 -12.45 22.10 2.34
N THR A 27 -11.35 21.57 1.86
CA THR A 27 -10.24 21.08 2.69
C THR A 27 -8.92 21.34 1.98
N ASP A 28 -7.81 21.22 2.69
CA ASP A 28 -6.48 21.37 2.09
C ASP A 28 -6.04 20.10 1.37
N VAL A 29 -6.19 18.94 2.02
CA VAL A 29 -5.76 17.64 1.49
C VAL A 29 -6.86 16.60 1.59
N VAL A 30 -7.12 15.90 0.50
CA VAL A 30 -7.93 14.68 0.51
C VAL A 30 -7.06 13.50 0.15
N VAL A 31 -7.07 12.47 0.99
CA VAL A 31 -6.41 11.20 0.73
C VAL A 31 -7.45 10.14 0.41
N LEU A 32 -7.23 9.36 -0.65
CA LEU A 32 -8.11 8.29 -1.11
C LEU A 32 -7.53 6.93 -0.71
N GLY A 33 -8.41 6.00 -0.30
CA GLY A 33 -8.03 4.63 0.02
C GLY A 33 -7.96 4.32 1.51
N SER A 34 -7.72 3.06 1.84
CA SER A 34 -7.64 2.54 3.20
C SER A 34 -6.31 1.86 3.52
N GLU A 35 -5.39 1.80 2.56
CA GLU A 35 -4.09 1.14 2.73
C GLU A 35 -3.26 1.84 3.84
N PRO A 36 -2.31 1.16 4.48
CA PRO A 36 -1.43 1.77 5.48
C PRO A 36 -0.74 3.05 4.99
N GLU A 37 -0.40 3.08 3.70
CA GLU A 37 0.21 4.23 3.04
C GLU A 37 -0.76 5.41 2.91
N ALA A 38 -2.02 5.17 2.60
CA ALA A 38 -3.05 6.21 2.60
C ALA A 38 -3.20 6.84 3.99
N ILE A 39 -3.23 5.99 5.02
CA ILE A 39 -3.32 6.45 6.41
C ILE A 39 -2.09 7.27 6.79
N ALA A 40 -0.89 6.81 6.42
CA ALA A 40 0.36 7.52 6.70
C ALA A 40 0.38 8.91 6.04
N ALA A 41 -0.05 9.02 4.77
CA ALA A 41 -0.15 10.30 4.08
C ALA A 41 -1.17 11.24 4.76
N ALA A 42 -2.34 10.72 5.14
CA ALA A 42 -3.39 11.52 5.78
C ALA A 42 -2.96 12.05 7.16
N VAL A 43 -2.37 11.17 7.99
CA VAL A 43 -1.86 11.56 9.32
C VAL A 43 -0.74 12.58 9.17
N ALA A 44 0.21 12.36 8.26
CA ALA A 44 1.32 13.28 8.05
C ALA A 44 0.84 14.65 7.56
N ALA A 45 -0.11 14.70 6.63
CA ALA A 45 -0.68 15.96 6.14
C ALA A 45 -1.40 16.73 7.27
N ALA A 46 -2.22 16.05 8.07
CA ALA A 46 -2.92 16.67 9.19
C ALA A 46 -1.96 17.19 10.26
N GLU A 47 -0.96 16.41 10.64
CA GLU A 47 0.07 16.80 11.59
C GLU A 47 0.97 17.93 11.06
N SER A 48 1.02 18.16 9.74
CA SER A 48 1.66 19.33 9.12
C SER A 48 0.77 20.57 9.10
N GLY A 49 -0.42 20.49 9.72
CA GLY A 49 -1.36 21.61 9.87
C GLY A 49 -2.38 21.75 8.75
N ALA A 50 -2.46 20.81 7.80
CA ALA A 50 -3.48 20.81 6.76
C ALA A 50 -4.82 20.27 7.29
N ASP A 51 -5.96 20.92 6.95
CA ASP A 51 -7.27 20.28 7.08
C ASP A 51 -7.32 19.08 6.14
N THR A 52 -7.48 17.88 6.70
CA THR A 52 -7.26 16.63 5.97
C THR A 52 -8.43 15.66 6.09
N TRP A 53 -8.88 15.13 4.95
CA TRP A 53 -9.87 14.08 4.87
C TRP A 53 -9.25 12.80 4.32
N LEU A 54 -9.67 11.67 4.87
CA LEU A 54 -9.45 10.33 4.30
C LEU A 54 -10.78 9.80 3.80
N VAL A 55 -10.88 9.50 2.51
CA VAL A 55 -12.10 9.01 1.87
C VAL A 55 -11.83 7.62 1.29
N THR A 56 -12.62 6.63 1.72
CA THR A 56 -12.37 5.24 1.35
C THR A 56 -13.66 4.47 1.06
N PRO A 57 -13.65 3.57 0.03
CA PRO A 57 -14.75 2.64 -0.19
C PRO A 57 -14.89 1.57 0.89
N ASP A 58 -13.89 1.44 1.76
CA ASP A 58 -13.86 0.43 2.79
C ASP A 58 -14.53 0.88 4.09
N ALA A 59 -15.19 -0.08 4.77
CA ALA A 59 -15.73 0.13 6.11
C ALA A 59 -14.61 0.23 7.17
N ARG A 60 -13.45 -0.36 6.89
CA ARG A 60 -12.32 -0.50 7.81
C ARG A 60 -11.04 0.03 7.18
N VAL A 61 -10.11 0.50 7.99
CA VAL A 61 -8.81 1.02 7.57
C VAL A 61 -7.69 0.03 7.81
N GLY A 62 -6.54 0.24 7.15
CA GLY A 62 -5.34 -0.58 7.28
C GLY A 62 -5.17 -1.63 6.17
N GLY A 63 -6.05 -1.65 5.18
CA GLY A 63 -5.94 -2.37 3.91
C GLY A 63 -5.24 -3.73 4.00
N LEU A 64 -4.04 -3.84 3.45
CA LEU A 64 -3.28 -5.09 3.41
C LEU A 64 -2.98 -5.67 4.81
N PHE A 65 -2.75 -4.84 5.82
CA PHE A 65 -2.43 -5.30 7.18
C PHE A 65 -3.67 -5.76 7.97
N THR A 66 -4.86 -5.31 7.59
CA THR A 66 -6.12 -5.61 8.27
C THR A 66 -7.00 -6.52 7.41
N LEU A 67 -7.53 -6.03 6.31
CA LEU A 67 -8.40 -6.79 5.39
C LEU A 67 -7.62 -7.89 4.66
N GLY A 68 -6.38 -7.64 4.29
CA GLY A 68 -5.46 -8.61 3.69
C GLY A 68 -4.75 -9.50 4.70
N ALA A 69 -4.82 -9.18 5.99
CA ALA A 69 -4.24 -9.93 7.12
C ALA A 69 -2.76 -10.30 6.96
N LEU A 70 -2.00 -9.52 6.18
CA LEU A 70 -0.55 -9.68 6.05
C LEU A 70 0.11 -9.18 7.33
N ASN A 71 0.37 -10.09 8.26
CA ASN A 71 0.82 -9.75 9.61
C ASN A 71 2.31 -9.96 9.88
N VAL A 72 3.09 -10.29 8.88
CA VAL A 72 4.57 -10.37 8.97
C VAL A 72 5.18 -9.15 8.33
N LEU A 73 6.07 -8.50 9.07
CA LEU A 73 6.72 -7.26 8.66
C LEU A 73 8.09 -7.52 8.02
N ASP A 74 8.27 -6.95 6.86
CA ASP A 74 9.55 -6.91 6.13
C ASP A 74 10.35 -5.67 6.58
N VAL A 75 10.79 -5.67 7.85
CA VAL A 75 11.51 -4.55 8.48
C VAL A 75 12.98 -4.87 8.59
N ARG A 76 13.83 -3.93 8.18
CA ARG A 76 15.26 -3.97 8.43
C ARG A 76 15.60 -3.16 9.69
N THR A 77 16.02 -3.84 10.73
CA THR A 77 16.35 -3.23 12.02
C THR A 77 17.85 -3.19 12.33
N SER A 78 18.69 -3.83 11.49
CA SER A 78 20.15 -3.87 11.67
C SER A 78 20.86 -3.39 10.41
N PRO A 79 21.92 -2.57 10.49
CA PRO A 79 22.50 -2.00 11.70
C PRO A 79 21.64 -0.90 12.36
N ALA A 80 20.62 -0.40 11.68
CA ALA A 80 19.67 0.58 12.19
C ALA A 80 18.30 0.36 11.54
N SER A 81 17.22 0.77 12.22
CA SER A 81 15.89 0.83 11.61
C SER A 81 15.89 1.91 10.53
N LEU A 82 15.48 1.53 9.30
CA LEU A 82 15.40 2.45 8.17
C LEU A 82 14.04 3.16 8.10
N GLN A 83 12.97 2.47 8.50
CA GLN A 83 11.62 3.04 8.53
C GLN A 83 11.32 3.51 9.95
N ARG A 84 11.54 4.80 10.17
CA ARG A 84 11.26 5.53 11.40
C ARG A 84 10.09 6.49 11.18
N GLY A 85 9.85 7.38 12.13
CA GLY A 85 8.75 8.32 12.04
C GLY A 85 7.40 7.64 12.24
N LEU A 86 6.46 7.86 11.34
CA LEU A 86 5.08 7.39 11.49
C LEU A 86 4.95 5.87 11.50
N PHE A 87 5.73 5.17 10.65
CA PHE A 87 5.74 3.70 10.66
C PHE A 87 6.20 3.17 12.04
N GLU A 88 7.27 3.70 12.61
CA GLU A 88 7.79 3.28 13.92
C GLU A 88 6.74 3.51 15.02
N ARG A 89 6.06 4.67 15.02
CA ARG A 89 4.96 4.99 15.95
C ARG A 89 3.81 3.97 15.88
N TRP A 90 3.43 3.56 14.67
CA TRP A 90 2.43 2.52 14.46
C TRP A 90 2.96 1.16 14.92
N TRP A 91 4.19 0.80 14.55
CA TRP A 91 4.83 -0.47 14.89
C TRP A 91 4.94 -0.70 16.40
N GLU A 92 5.34 0.31 17.15
CA GLU A 92 5.36 0.27 18.61
C GLU A 92 3.98 0.00 19.21
N ARG A 93 2.91 0.57 18.64
CA ARG A 93 1.53 0.35 19.09
C ARG A 93 1.02 -1.08 18.86
N VAL A 94 1.55 -1.76 17.87
CA VAL A 94 1.23 -3.18 17.61
C VAL A 94 2.18 -4.16 18.29
N GLY A 95 3.09 -3.66 19.15
CA GLY A 95 3.97 -4.48 19.99
C GLY A 95 5.43 -4.54 19.54
N GLY A 96 5.84 -3.84 18.48
CA GLY A 96 7.26 -3.71 18.07
C GLY A 96 7.92 -5.02 17.62
N ALA A 97 7.13 -6.05 17.26
CA ALA A 97 7.63 -7.35 16.83
C ALA A 97 7.58 -7.54 15.30
N SER A 98 8.20 -8.60 14.79
CA SER A 98 8.18 -8.94 13.36
C SER A 98 6.83 -9.46 12.88
N ALA A 99 5.91 -9.79 13.79
CA ALA A 99 4.52 -10.10 13.49
C ALA A 99 3.59 -9.40 14.47
N PHE A 100 2.37 -9.14 14.05
CA PHE A 100 1.37 -8.42 14.82
C PHE A 100 -0.03 -9.07 14.69
N ASP A 101 -0.94 -8.65 15.54
CA ASP A 101 -2.36 -8.99 15.44
C ASP A 101 -3.06 -8.03 14.47
N PRO A 102 -3.74 -8.51 13.39
CA PRO A 102 -4.43 -7.64 12.44
C PRO A 102 -5.49 -6.72 13.08
N ALA A 103 -6.18 -7.17 14.14
CA ALA A 103 -7.12 -6.32 14.85
C ALA A 103 -6.42 -5.25 15.69
N ALA A 104 -5.23 -5.53 16.23
CA ALA A 104 -4.42 -4.51 16.88
C ALA A 104 -3.90 -3.48 15.87
N ALA A 105 -3.54 -3.91 14.66
CA ALA A 105 -3.13 -3.03 13.58
C ALA A 105 -4.23 -2.02 13.22
N GLU A 106 -5.46 -2.48 13.08
CA GLU A 106 -6.61 -1.60 12.81
C GLU A 106 -6.80 -0.56 13.93
N ARG A 107 -6.82 -1.00 15.18
CA ARG A 107 -6.94 -0.07 16.33
C ARG A 107 -5.82 0.96 16.36
N ALA A 108 -4.59 0.57 16.00
CA ALA A 108 -3.46 1.49 15.95
C ALA A 108 -3.62 2.54 14.84
N PHE A 109 -4.10 2.15 13.66
CA PHE A 109 -4.41 3.08 12.56
C PHE A 109 -5.55 4.04 12.92
N GLU A 110 -6.65 3.53 13.51
CA GLU A 110 -7.76 4.36 13.97
C GLU A 110 -7.30 5.40 14.99
N ALA A 111 -6.46 5.00 15.93
CA ALA A 111 -5.91 5.91 16.93
C ALA A 111 -5.03 7.01 16.29
N LEU A 112 -4.16 6.66 15.33
CA LEU A 112 -3.33 7.64 14.62
C LEU A 112 -4.16 8.66 13.86
N LEU A 113 -5.20 8.22 13.15
CA LEU A 113 -6.12 9.10 12.41
C LEU A 113 -6.87 10.04 13.35
N ALA A 114 -7.39 9.52 14.47
CA ALA A 114 -8.14 10.29 15.44
C ALA A 114 -7.26 11.33 16.15
N GLU A 115 -6.05 10.94 16.58
CA GLU A 115 -5.08 11.82 17.24
C GLU A 115 -4.61 12.97 16.33
N ALA A 116 -4.45 12.68 15.03
CA ALA A 116 -4.10 13.70 14.04
C ALA A 116 -5.29 14.59 13.63
N GLY A 117 -6.52 14.24 14.03
CA GLY A 117 -7.72 14.99 13.68
C GLY A 117 -8.16 14.80 12.22
N VAL A 118 -7.75 13.71 11.57
CA VAL A 118 -8.17 13.39 10.21
C VAL A 118 -9.67 13.08 10.16
N ARG A 119 -10.40 13.71 9.24
CA ARG A 119 -11.80 13.38 8.99
C ARG A 119 -11.89 12.16 8.08
N VAL A 120 -12.48 11.07 8.57
CA VAL A 120 -12.59 9.81 7.83
C VAL A 120 -14.01 9.60 7.31
N VAL A 121 -14.14 9.40 5.98
CA VAL A 121 -15.40 9.06 5.30
C VAL A 121 -15.26 7.66 4.71
N ARG A 122 -16.12 6.74 5.14
CA ARG A 122 -16.05 5.30 4.82
C ARG A 122 -17.26 4.84 4.01
N ASP A 123 -17.17 3.61 3.50
CA ASP A 123 -18.24 2.94 2.75
C ASP A 123 -18.73 3.76 1.54
N VAL A 124 -17.83 4.58 0.96
CA VAL A 124 -18.20 5.39 -0.19
C VAL A 124 -18.21 4.56 -1.48
N ARG A 125 -19.07 4.95 -2.43
CA ARG A 125 -19.13 4.35 -3.77
C ARG A 125 -18.83 5.40 -4.81
N GLU A 126 -18.41 4.96 -6.01
CA GLU A 126 -18.18 5.83 -7.16
C GLU A 126 -17.20 6.97 -6.85
N LEU A 127 -16.15 6.63 -6.10
CA LEU A 127 -15.12 7.58 -5.68
C LEU A 127 -14.31 8.04 -6.89
N THR A 128 -14.24 9.37 -7.11
CA THR A 128 -13.57 9.97 -8.27
C THR A 128 -12.87 11.27 -7.92
N ILE A 129 -11.76 11.55 -8.62
CA ILE A 129 -11.09 12.86 -8.60
C ILE A 129 -11.78 13.76 -9.62
N VAL A 130 -12.20 14.94 -9.21
CA VAL A 130 -12.78 15.97 -10.10
C VAL A 130 -11.66 16.84 -10.65
N VAL A 131 -11.52 16.82 -11.98
CA VAL A 131 -10.50 17.61 -12.68
C VAL A 131 -11.15 18.79 -13.37
N ARG A 132 -10.59 19.97 -13.18
CA ARG A 132 -10.96 21.21 -13.93
C ARG A 132 -9.68 21.90 -14.38
N GLU A 133 -9.63 22.31 -15.64
CA GLU A 133 -8.49 23.00 -16.24
C GLU A 133 -7.14 22.31 -15.97
N GLY A 134 -7.14 20.97 -16.04
CA GLY A 134 -5.94 20.15 -15.82
C GLY A 134 -5.50 20.02 -14.35
N ARG A 135 -6.33 20.45 -13.38
CA ARG A 135 -6.03 20.38 -11.95
C ARG A 135 -7.07 19.56 -11.21
N ALA A 136 -6.64 18.75 -10.26
CA ALA A 136 -7.50 18.11 -9.27
C ALA A 136 -8.04 19.18 -8.31
N VAL A 137 -9.38 19.34 -8.24
CA VAL A 137 -10.02 20.41 -7.47
C VAL A 137 -11.01 19.91 -6.43
N ALA A 138 -11.42 18.66 -6.52
CA ALA A 138 -12.35 18.05 -5.57
C ALA A 138 -12.27 16.52 -5.65
N VAL A 139 -12.83 15.87 -4.66
CA VAL A 139 -13.14 14.45 -4.65
C VAL A 139 -14.63 14.27 -4.50
N ARG A 140 -15.21 13.40 -5.34
CA ARG A 140 -16.65 13.11 -5.38
C ARG A 140 -16.91 11.63 -5.17
N TRP A 141 -18.02 11.33 -4.47
CA TRP A 141 -18.54 9.97 -4.30
C TRP A 141 -20.07 9.99 -4.28
N SER A 142 -20.72 8.83 -4.34
CA SER A 142 -22.18 8.75 -4.20
C SER A 142 -22.62 9.34 -2.85
N GLY A 143 -23.31 10.48 -2.92
CA GLY A 143 -23.83 11.18 -1.75
C GLY A 143 -22.95 12.29 -1.20
N GLY A 144 -21.79 12.63 -1.82
CA GLY A 144 -20.95 13.73 -1.35
C GLY A 144 -19.87 14.21 -2.30
N GLU A 145 -19.39 15.40 -2.03
CA GLU A 145 -18.23 16.02 -2.71
C GLU A 145 -17.51 16.92 -1.71
N VAL A 146 -16.20 16.93 -1.77
CA VAL A 146 -15.36 17.87 -1.02
C VAL A 146 -14.35 18.52 -1.97
N ALA A 147 -14.30 19.85 -1.97
CA ALA A 147 -13.27 20.58 -2.70
C ALA A 147 -11.91 20.40 -1.99
N ALA A 148 -10.85 20.19 -2.76
CA ALA A 148 -9.52 19.94 -2.24
C ALA A 148 -8.47 20.76 -2.98
N ARG A 149 -7.45 21.22 -2.27
CA ARG A 149 -6.29 21.88 -2.87
C ARG A 149 -5.28 20.85 -3.38
N GLN A 150 -5.17 19.73 -2.67
CA GLN A 150 -4.32 18.59 -3.03
C GLN A 150 -5.11 17.28 -2.86
N VAL A 151 -4.85 16.32 -3.73
CA VAL A 151 -5.42 14.97 -3.67
C VAL A 151 -4.28 13.95 -3.66
N VAL A 152 -4.33 13.01 -2.72
CA VAL A 152 -3.37 11.90 -2.64
C VAL A 152 -4.12 10.60 -2.90
N ASP A 153 -3.75 9.88 -3.95
CA ASP A 153 -4.27 8.54 -4.23
C ASP A 153 -3.41 7.51 -3.52
N GLY A 154 -3.97 6.92 -2.47
CA GLY A 154 -3.37 5.86 -1.66
C GLY A 154 -4.11 4.53 -1.81
N ASP A 155 -4.81 4.34 -2.91
CA ASP A 155 -5.36 3.03 -3.27
C ASP A 155 -4.25 2.05 -3.69
N GLU A 156 -4.56 0.75 -3.67
CA GLU A 156 -3.55 -0.28 -3.94
C GLU A 156 -2.94 -0.19 -5.35
N ASP A 157 -3.62 0.47 -6.31
CA ASP A 157 -3.27 0.48 -7.73
C ASP A 157 -3.32 1.86 -8.41
N VAL A 158 -3.40 2.95 -7.63
CA VAL A 158 -3.55 4.33 -8.11
C VAL A 158 -4.69 4.52 -9.11
N ALA A 159 -5.79 3.78 -8.88
CA ALA A 159 -6.93 3.72 -9.81
C ALA A 159 -7.55 5.09 -10.07
N HIS A 160 -7.63 5.93 -9.05
CA HIS A 160 -8.27 7.24 -9.15
C HIS A 160 -7.42 8.24 -9.94
N LEU A 161 -6.09 8.17 -9.83
CA LEU A 161 -5.18 8.95 -10.67
C LEU A 161 -5.30 8.56 -12.13
N VAL A 162 -5.31 7.24 -12.42
CA VAL A 162 -5.46 6.73 -13.80
C VAL A 162 -6.82 7.12 -14.36
N ALA A 163 -7.90 7.00 -13.59
CA ALA A 163 -9.22 7.45 -14.00
C ALA A 163 -9.30 8.97 -14.23
N ALA A 164 -8.46 9.74 -13.57
CA ALA A 164 -8.33 11.19 -13.74
C ALA A 164 -7.39 11.60 -14.89
N GLY A 165 -6.80 10.64 -15.62
CA GLY A 165 -6.00 10.87 -16.81
C GLY A 165 -4.48 10.70 -16.64
N ALA A 166 -4.00 10.23 -15.49
CA ALA A 166 -2.59 9.87 -15.35
C ALA A 166 -2.28 8.56 -16.08
N SER A 167 -1.10 8.46 -16.70
CA SER A 167 -0.62 7.25 -17.35
C SER A 167 0.01 6.27 -16.35
N ALA A 168 -0.13 4.98 -16.63
CA ALA A 168 0.50 3.91 -15.87
C ALA A 168 0.73 2.68 -16.74
N SER A 169 1.82 1.96 -16.52
CA SER A 169 2.07 0.66 -17.13
C SER A 169 1.54 -0.47 -16.24
N PHE A 170 1.28 -1.65 -16.82
CA PHE A 170 0.79 -2.81 -16.07
C PHE A 170 1.89 -3.85 -15.91
N GLY A 171 2.17 -4.23 -14.65
CA GLY A 171 3.12 -5.29 -14.34
C GLY A 171 4.44 -5.13 -15.09
N TRP A 172 4.86 -6.19 -15.77
CA TRP A 172 6.12 -6.25 -16.49
C TRP A 172 6.05 -5.80 -17.96
N ARG A 173 4.94 -5.17 -18.39
CA ARG A 173 4.77 -4.70 -19.78
C ARG A 173 5.86 -3.72 -20.21
N ALA A 174 6.39 -2.90 -19.30
CA ALA A 174 7.52 -2.03 -19.58
C ALA A 174 8.77 -2.80 -20.07
N PHE A 175 8.91 -4.08 -19.72
CA PHE A 175 9.96 -4.98 -20.18
C PHE A 175 9.51 -5.93 -21.31
N GLY A 176 8.32 -5.72 -21.89
CA GLY A 176 7.78 -6.56 -22.95
C GLY A 176 7.16 -7.88 -22.47
N VAL A 177 6.91 -8.02 -21.17
CA VAL A 177 6.32 -9.23 -20.56
C VAL A 177 4.93 -8.89 -20.04
N ASP A 178 3.88 -9.44 -20.65
CA ASP A 178 2.49 -9.21 -20.24
C ASP A 178 2.12 -10.12 -19.03
N ARG A 179 2.75 -9.87 -17.91
CA ARG A 179 2.57 -10.61 -16.65
C ARG A 179 2.79 -9.69 -15.48
N ARG A 180 2.40 -10.17 -14.30
CA ARG A 180 2.64 -9.54 -13.00
C ARG A 180 2.89 -10.59 -11.93
N MET A 181 3.39 -10.18 -10.78
CA MET A 181 3.57 -11.09 -9.64
C MET A 181 2.24 -11.69 -9.19
N ALA A 182 2.28 -12.97 -8.77
CA ALA A 182 1.14 -13.70 -8.26
C ALA A 182 0.52 -13.03 -7.03
N ASP A 183 -0.80 -13.13 -6.91
CA ASP A 183 -1.53 -12.77 -5.71
C ASP A 183 -1.37 -13.81 -4.60
N THR A 184 -1.81 -13.49 -3.39
CA THR A 184 -1.86 -14.43 -2.27
C THR A 184 -3.18 -14.29 -1.53
N LEU A 185 -3.77 -15.42 -1.12
CA LEU A 185 -4.73 -15.43 -0.02
C LEU A 185 -3.98 -15.73 1.28
N VAL A 186 -3.98 -14.77 2.19
CA VAL A 186 -3.48 -15.01 3.56
C VAL A 186 -4.58 -15.71 4.35
N PHE A 187 -4.21 -16.73 5.12
CA PHE A 187 -5.16 -17.50 5.93
C PHE A 187 -4.58 -17.82 7.30
N ARG A 188 -5.45 -18.05 8.27
CA ARG A 188 -5.11 -18.31 9.67
C ARG A 188 -5.27 -19.77 10.00
N ILE A 189 -4.28 -20.31 10.69
CA ILE A 189 -4.29 -21.66 11.24
C ILE A 189 -4.40 -21.56 12.76
N ASP A 190 -5.37 -22.27 13.34
CA ASP A 190 -5.50 -22.48 14.77
C ASP A 190 -4.91 -23.83 15.17
N GLY A 191 -4.55 -23.97 16.44
CA GLY A 191 -4.11 -25.24 17.01
C GLY A 191 -2.65 -25.61 16.68
N VAL A 192 -1.82 -24.65 16.29
CA VAL A 192 -0.38 -24.85 16.08
C VAL A 192 0.37 -24.81 17.41
N TYR A 193 1.08 -25.89 17.74
CA TYR A 193 1.99 -25.95 18.89
C TYR A 193 3.36 -25.37 18.51
N TRP A 194 3.50 -24.07 18.63
CA TRP A 194 4.66 -23.31 18.15
C TRP A 194 6.00 -23.76 18.71
N ARG A 195 6.01 -24.18 19.99
CA ARG A 195 7.25 -24.69 20.63
C ARG A 195 7.81 -25.93 19.95
N ALA A 196 6.96 -26.83 19.45
CA ALA A 196 7.43 -28.01 18.72
C ALA A 196 8.02 -27.62 17.36
N LEU A 197 7.42 -26.65 16.67
CA LEU A 197 7.97 -26.11 15.41
C LEU A 197 9.35 -25.49 15.63
N ARG A 198 9.50 -24.68 16.69
CA ARG A 198 10.77 -24.05 17.06
C ARG A 198 11.84 -25.08 17.41
N ALA A 199 11.53 -26.04 18.29
CA ALA A 199 12.46 -27.09 18.67
C ALA A 199 12.98 -27.89 17.47
N GLU A 200 12.11 -28.14 16.48
CA GLU A 200 12.53 -28.82 15.24
C GLU A 200 13.41 -27.91 14.36
N ALA A 201 13.14 -26.63 14.29
CA ALA A 201 13.99 -25.69 13.57
C ALA A 201 15.38 -25.57 14.22
N ASP A 202 15.44 -25.50 15.56
CA ASP A 202 16.70 -25.48 16.32
C ASP A 202 17.51 -26.75 16.09
N ARG A 203 16.86 -27.92 16.04
CA ARG A 203 17.48 -29.20 15.75
C ARG A 203 18.03 -29.32 14.33
N ARG A 204 17.32 -28.78 13.32
CA ARG A 204 17.66 -28.91 11.90
C ARG A 204 18.48 -27.74 11.35
N GLY A 205 18.50 -26.62 12.06
CA GLY A 205 19.17 -25.41 11.65
C GLY A 205 18.40 -24.55 10.64
N SER A 206 18.92 -23.35 10.38
CA SER A 206 18.29 -22.32 9.54
C SER A 206 18.06 -22.73 8.08
N GLY A 207 18.77 -23.74 7.57
CA GLY A 207 18.53 -24.28 6.23
C GLY A 207 17.18 -25.02 6.09
N TRP A 208 16.59 -25.47 7.20
CA TRP A 208 15.25 -26.01 7.23
C TRP A 208 14.19 -24.92 7.35
N ALA A 209 14.25 -24.11 8.39
CA ALA A 209 13.43 -22.93 8.61
C ALA A 209 14.06 -22.06 9.71
N ARG A 210 13.71 -20.77 9.74
CA ARG A 210 13.96 -19.88 10.87
C ARG A 210 12.66 -19.73 11.66
N VAL A 211 12.73 -19.86 12.97
CA VAL A 211 11.58 -19.76 13.87
C VAL A 211 11.98 -18.96 15.10
N ASP A 212 11.38 -17.81 15.30
CA ASP A 212 11.50 -17.04 16.54
C ASP A 212 10.18 -17.04 17.34
N ASP A 213 9.99 -16.10 18.26
CA ASP A 213 8.78 -16.04 19.08
C ASP A 213 7.54 -15.57 18.31
N ALA A 214 7.73 -14.79 17.26
CA ALA A 214 6.66 -14.14 16.51
C ALA A 214 6.48 -14.69 15.08
N VAL A 215 7.57 -15.06 14.42
CA VAL A 215 7.55 -15.44 13.01
C VAL A 215 8.29 -16.74 12.72
N ALA A 216 7.90 -17.42 11.64
CA ALA A 216 8.66 -18.53 11.08
C ALA A 216 8.64 -18.45 9.55
N TRP A 217 9.81 -18.68 8.92
CA TRP A 217 9.89 -18.72 7.45
C TRP A 217 10.93 -19.72 6.96
N GLY A 218 10.69 -20.27 5.77
CA GLY A 218 11.62 -21.19 5.14
C GLY A 218 10.97 -22.27 4.31
N GLY A 219 11.79 -23.24 3.92
CA GLY A 219 11.38 -24.36 3.09
C GLY A 219 10.78 -25.53 3.87
N PHE A 220 10.95 -25.60 5.19
CA PHE A 220 10.43 -26.64 6.09
C PHE A 220 10.69 -28.06 5.56
N GLY A 221 11.94 -28.31 5.08
CA GLY A 221 12.34 -29.60 4.53
C GLY A 221 11.66 -29.99 3.21
N GLY A 222 11.14 -29.00 2.48
CA GLY A 222 10.45 -29.22 1.20
C GLY A 222 8.97 -29.60 1.34
N VAL A 223 8.44 -29.69 2.56
CA VAL A 223 7.02 -30.03 2.78
C VAL A 223 6.05 -29.13 2.04
N PRO A 224 6.17 -27.79 2.08
CA PRO A 224 5.29 -26.91 1.30
C PRO A 224 5.46 -27.10 -0.21
N ALA A 225 6.70 -27.25 -0.68
CA ALA A 225 7.00 -27.39 -2.11
C ALA A 225 6.46 -28.71 -2.72
N ALA A 226 6.27 -29.74 -1.88
CA ALA A 226 5.70 -31.04 -2.29
C ALA A 226 4.17 -31.06 -2.23
N TYR A 227 3.52 -29.96 -1.89
CA TYR A 227 2.06 -29.86 -1.82
C TYR A 227 1.45 -30.01 -3.23
N PRO A 228 0.53 -30.98 -3.46
CA PRO A 228 -0.16 -31.11 -4.73
C PRO A 228 -1.35 -30.16 -4.80
N ALA A 229 -1.14 -28.96 -5.35
CA ALA A 229 -2.20 -28.00 -5.51
C ALA A 229 -3.36 -28.54 -6.36
N SER A 230 -4.59 -28.16 -6.06
CA SER A 230 -5.79 -28.65 -6.73
C SER A 230 -5.96 -28.10 -8.14
N SER A 231 -5.24 -27.04 -8.49
CA SER A 231 -5.30 -26.37 -9.79
C SER A 231 -3.91 -25.85 -10.16
N PRO A 232 -3.54 -25.83 -11.47
CA PRO A 232 -2.22 -25.40 -11.92
C PRO A 232 -1.94 -23.90 -11.69
N ASP A 233 -2.96 -23.08 -11.46
CA ASP A 233 -2.83 -21.66 -11.15
C ASP A 233 -2.62 -21.40 -9.63
N LEU A 234 -2.69 -22.44 -8.80
CA LEU A 234 -2.45 -22.36 -7.37
C LEU A 234 -1.11 -22.99 -7.01
N ARG A 235 -0.41 -22.40 -6.06
CA ARG A 235 0.87 -22.91 -5.59
C ARG A 235 1.14 -22.57 -4.13
N LEU A 236 1.59 -23.56 -3.36
CA LEU A 236 2.15 -23.34 -2.04
C LEU A 236 3.66 -23.14 -2.15
N ARG A 237 4.13 -21.92 -1.77
CA ARG A 237 5.57 -21.63 -1.67
C ARG A 237 6.11 -21.96 -0.27
N GLY A 238 7.40 -21.70 -0.01
CA GLY A 238 7.95 -21.71 1.34
C GLY A 238 7.09 -20.90 2.30
N LEU A 239 6.85 -21.43 3.49
CA LEU A 239 5.93 -20.80 4.43
C LEU A 239 6.54 -19.51 4.99
N ASN A 240 5.68 -18.49 5.11
CA ASN A 240 5.90 -17.29 5.89
C ASN A 240 4.75 -17.20 6.89
N LEU A 241 5.07 -17.38 8.17
CA LEU A 241 4.14 -17.58 9.26
C LEU A 241 4.29 -16.45 10.28
N GLY A 242 3.18 -15.79 10.63
CA GLY A 242 3.14 -14.77 11.69
C GLY A 242 2.14 -15.16 12.77
N ARG A 243 2.56 -15.12 14.03
CA ARG A 243 1.66 -15.37 15.16
C ARG A 243 0.86 -14.11 15.49
N ASP A 244 -0.40 -14.28 15.82
CA ASP A 244 -1.20 -13.23 16.46
C ASP A 244 -1.22 -13.37 17.99
N ALA A 245 -1.78 -12.38 18.66
CA ALA A 245 -1.84 -12.33 20.12
C ALA A 245 -2.68 -13.46 20.76
N THR A 246 -3.54 -14.10 19.97
CA THR A 246 -4.40 -15.22 20.44
C THR A 246 -3.75 -16.57 20.24
N GLY A 247 -2.55 -16.62 19.64
CA GLY A 247 -1.82 -17.84 19.34
C GLY A 247 -2.18 -18.47 18.00
N GLY A 248 -3.04 -17.85 17.20
CA GLY A 248 -3.27 -18.22 15.81
C GLY A 248 -2.06 -17.88 14.94
N VAL A 249 -1.93 -18.55 13.81
CA VAL A 249 -0.81 -18.39 12.88
C VAL A 249 -1.33 -18.00 11.52
N TRP A 250 -1.00 -16.80 11.07
CA TRP A 250 -1.32 -16.33 9.73
C TRP A 250 -0.25 -16.79 8.74
N VAL A 251 -0.68 -17.20 7.56
CA VAL A 251 0.15 -17.83 6.53
C VAL A 251 0.12 -17.02 5.25
N ASN A 252 1.25 -16.45 4.88
CA ASN A 252 1.47 -15.80 3.58
C ASN A 252 2.30 -16.73 2.68
N ALA A 253 1.65 -17.70 2.01
CA ALA A 253 2.34 -18.68 1.20
C ALA A 253 1.53 -19.24 0.00
N LEU A 254 0.21 -19.06 -0.03
CA LEU A 254 -0.64 -19.56 -1.13
C LEU A 254 -0.66 -18.55 -2.27
N LEU A 255 0.09 -18.83 -3.33
CA LEU A 255 0.13 -18.04 -4.55
C LEU A 255 -1.04 -18.39 -5.47
N ILE A 256 -1.59 -17.38 -6.12
CA ILE A 256 -2.70 -17.46 -7.07
C ILE A 256 -2.30 -16.70 -8.34
N HIS A 257 -2.27 -17.40 -9.46
CA HIS A 257 -1.90 -16.83 -10.76
C HIS A 257 -3.15 -16.57 -11.62
N GLY A 258 -3.01 -15.73 -12.64
CA GLY A 258 -4.06 -15.48 -13.63
C GLY A 258 -5.29 -14.72 -13.13
N VAL A 259 -5.16 -14.01 -12.01
CA VAL A 259 -6.24 -13.13 -11.51
C VAL A 259 -6.18 -11.80 -12.26
N ASP A 260 -7.30 -11.36 -12.79
CA ASP A 260 -7.44 -9.98 -13.24
C ASP A 260 -7.68 -9.10 -12.00
N PRO A 261 -6.72 -8.22 -11.63
CA PRO A 261 -6.84 -7.41 -10.42
C PRO A 261 -7.86 -6.28 -10.55
N PHE A 262 -8.30 -5.97 -11.78
CA PHE A 262 -9.27 -4.90 -12.06
C PHE A 262 -10.70 -5.41 -12.20
N ASP A 263 -10.89 -6.75 -12.34
CA ASP A 263 -12.19 -7.39 -12.37
C ASP A 263 -12.57 -7.91 -10.95
N PRO A 264 -13.58 -7.29 -10.29
CA PRO A 264 -14.06 -7.72 -8.99
C PRO A 264 -14.52 -9.19 -8.97
N ASP A 265 -15.13 -9.67 -10.04
CA ASP A 265 -15.59 -11.05 -10.14
C ASP A 265 -14.41 -12.03 -10.28
N SER A 266 -13.36 -11.67 -11.00
CA SER A 266 -12.11 -12.44 -11.04
C SER A 266 -11.48 -12.56 -9.66
N ARG A 267 -11.38 -11.45 -8.92
CA ARG A 267 -10.87 -11.42 -7.54
C ARG A 267 -11.73 -12.28 -6.60
N ALA A 268 -13.06 -12.18 -6.70
CA ALA A 268 -13.99 -12.98 -5.89
C ALA A 268 -13.86 -14.48 -6.15
N ARG A 269 -13.85 -14.90 -7.43
CA ARG A 269 -13.63 -16.30 -7.81
C ARG A 269 -12.28 -16.85 -7.36
N ALA A 270 -11.23 -16.04 -7.48
CA ALA A 270 -9.89 -16.42 -7.02
C ALA A 270 -9.86 -16.61 -5.50
N ARG A 271 -10.47 -15.71 -4.73
CA ARG A 271 -10.58 -15.82 -3.29
C ARG A 271 -11.37 -17.05 -2.84
N GLU A 272 -12.49 -17.36 -3.49
CA GLU A 272 -13.30 -18.57 -3.20
C GLU A 272 -12.47 -19.84 -3.39
N ARG A 273 -11.83 -20.01 -4.56
CA ARG A 273 -10.97 -21.17 -4.85
C ARG A 273 -9.82 -21.28 -3.85
N ALA A 274 -9.15 -20.18 -3.56
CA ALA A 274 -8.03 -20.17 -2.61
C ALA A 274 -8.48 -20.45 -1.16
N THR A 275 -9.70 -20.13 -0.78
CA THR A 275 -10.28 -20.49 0.52
C THR A 275 -10.42 -22.01 0.66
N LEU A 276 -10.93 -22.68 -0.37
CA LEU A 276 -11.00 -24.16 -0.40
C LEU A 276 -9.60 -24.79 -0.38
N GLU A 277 -8.65 -24.16 -1.06
CA GLU A 277 -7.26 -24.62 -1.10
C GLU A 277 -6.56 -24.45 0.24
N ALA A 278 -6.83 -23.37 0.97
CA ALA A 278 -6.26 -23.13 2.30
C ALA A 278 -6.60 -24.27 3.28
N ASP A 279 -7.84 -24.75 3.27
CA ASP A 279 -8.24 -25.89 4.10
C ASP A 279 -7.51 -27.20 3.69
N ARG A 280 -7.32 -27.44 2.40
CA ARG A 280 -6.51 -28.56 1.89
C ARG A 280 -5.06 -28.46 2.33
N ILE A 281 -4.46 -27.24 2.28
CA ILE A 281 -3.11 -26.98 2.73
C ILE A 281 -2.97 -27.29 4.22
N VAL A 282 -3.90 -26.85 5.06
CA VAL A 282 -3.86 -27.12 6.50
C VAL A 282 -3.87 -28.65 6.76
N ARG A 283 -4.77 -29.38 6.10
CA ARG A 283 -4.81 -30.87 6.19
C ARG A 283 -3.54 -31.53 5.67
N TRP A 284 -2.87 -30.96 4.68
CA TRP A 284 -1.59 -31.45 4.19
C TRP A 284 -0.45 -31.23 5.19
N LEU A 285 -0.40 -30.05 5.80
CA LEU A 285 0.66 -29.68 6.75
C LEU A 285 0.54 -30.42 8.09
N ALA A 286 -0.70 -30.68 8.55
CA ALA A 286 -0.98 -31.27 9.87
C ALA A 286 -0.15 -32.52 10.20
N PRO A 287 -0.10 -33.56 9.37
CA PRO A 287 0.69 -34.76 9.67
C PRO A 287 2.19 -34.64 9.30
N ARG A 288 2.63 -33.51 8.71
CA ARG A 288 3.96 -33.38 8.10
C ARG A 288 4.85 -32.37 8.80
N LEU A 289 4.27 -31.39 9.52
CA LEU A 289 5.04 -30.42 10.25
C LEU A 289 4.92 -30.62 11.77
N PRO A 290 6.03 -30.55 12.50
CA PRO A 290 6.02 -30.59 13.95
C PRO A 290 5.15 -29.45 14.52
N GLY A 291 4.28 -29.80 15.47
CA GLY A 291 3.38 -28.84 16.09
C GLY A 291 2.08 -28.55 15.32
N PHE A 292 1.87 -29.12 14.13
CA PHE A 292 0.67 -28.92 13.31
C PHE A 292 -0.39 -30.03 13.49
N GLY A 293 -0.15 -31.04 14.33
CA GLY A 293 -1.03 -32.22 14.47
C GLY A 293 -2.50 -31.85 14.84
N SER A 294 -2.74 -30.72 15.50
CA SER A 294 -4.08 -30.21 15.81
C SER A 294 -4.49 -29.00 14.98
N ALA A 295 -3.74 -28.74 13.91
CA ALA A 295 -3.98 -27.57 13.06
C ALA A 295 -5.33 -27.66 12.34
N ARG A 296 -6.05 -26.55 12.30
CA ARG A 296 -7.29 -26.39 11.53
C ARG A 296 -7.34 -24.99 10.93
N LEU A 297 -8.05 -24.83 9.82
CA LEU A 297 -8.31 -23.52 9.24
C LEU A 297 -9.16 -22.70 10.24
N GLY A 298 -8.65 -21.54 10.65
CA GLY A 298 -9.33 -20.65 11.59
C GLY A 298 -10.07 -19.53 10.87
N ALA A 299 -9.39 -18.87 9.93
CA ALA A 299 -9.95 -17.77 9.15
C ALA A 299 -9.21 -17.62 7.80
N VAL A 300 -9.78 -16.85 6.89
CA VAL A 300 -9.14 -16.36 5.67
C VAL A 300 -9.25 -14.84 5.60
N ALA A 301 -8.29 -14.20 4.96
CA ALA A 301 -8.32 -12.76 4.74
C ALA A 301 -9.56 -12.34 3.92
N GLU A 302 -10.08 -11.17 4.22
CA GLU A 302 -11.22 -10.60 3.51
C GLU A 302 -10.86 -10.19 2.09
N ARG A 303 -9.57 -9.83 1.86
CA ARG A 303 -9.02 -9.45 0.56
C ARG A 303 -7.83 -10.30 0.17
N LEU A 304 -7.63 -10.45 -1.13
CA LEU A 304 -6.37 -10.96 -1.66
C LEU A 304 -5.25 -9.95 -1.41
N TYR A 305 -4.08 -10.42 -1.12
CA TYR A 305 -2.86 -9.64 -1.23
C TYR A 305 -2.49 -9.56 -2.72
N VAL A 306 -2.86 -8.47 -3.35
CA VAL A 306 -2.44 -8.11 -4.71
C VAL A 306 -1.09 -7.40 -4.61
N ARG A 307 -0.01 -8.07 -5.06
CA ARG A 307 1.36 -7.55 -4.91
C ARG A 307 1.69 -6.46 -5.90
N GLU A 308 1.21 -6.62 -7.11
CA GLU A 308 1.58 -5.79 -8.26
C GLU A 308 0.37 -5.62 -9.16
N THR A 309 0.16 -4.40 -9.65
CA THR A 309 -0.85 -4.06 -10.64
C THR A 309 -0.25 -3.10 -11.64
N ARG A 310 -0.42 -1.81 -11.41
CA ARG A 310 0.11 -0.71 -12.22
C ARG A 310 1.43 -0.21 -11.64
N HIS A 311 2.18 0.46 -12.50
CA HIS A 311 3.31 1.30 -12.16
C HIS A 311 3.02 2.67 -12.77
N LEU A 312 2.83 3.69 -11.92
CA LEU A 312 2.55 5.05 -12.34
C LEU A 312 3.69 5.59 -13.20
N ASP A 313 3.36 6.18 -14.34
CA ASP A 313 4.31 6.95 -15.12
C ASP A 313 4.56 8.27 -14.38
N ALA A 314 5.54 8.25 -13.49
CA ALA A 314 5.87 9.36 -12.59
C ALA A 314 6.97 10.26 -13.15
N LEU A 315 7.16 11.45 -12.55
CA LEU A 315 8.21 12.40 -12.93
C LEU A 315 9.60 11.79 -12.90
N CYS A 316 9.85 10.83 -12.02
CA CYS A 316 11.04 10.01 -12.00
C CYS A 316 10.68 8.57 -11.65
N VAL A 317 11.54 7.64 -12.04
CA VAL A 317 11.34 6.21 -11.78
C VAL A 317 12.47 5.71 -10.90
N LEU A 318 12.07 5.03 -9.81
CA LEU A 318 13.02 4.25 -9.02
C LEU A 318 13.29 2.95 -9.76
N ASP A 319 14.52 2.75 -10.22
CA ASP A 319 14.95 1.58 -10.97
C ASP A 319 15.87 0.66 -10.16
N ALA A 320 16.09 -0.55 -10.67
CA ALA A 320 16.92 -1.54 -10.00
C ALA A 320 18.36 -1.06 -9.78
N ASP A 321 18.92 -0.27 -10.69
CA ASP A 321 20.30 0.23 -10.56
C ASP A 321 20.40 1.25 -9.44
N HIS A 322 19.37 2.09 -9.26
CA HIS A 322 19.31 3.00 -8.13
C HIS A 322 19.41 2.24 -6.79
N LEU A 323 18.71 1.12 -6.70
CA LEU A 323 18.74 0.27 -5.50
C LEU A 323 20.09 -0.42 -5.30
N LEU A 324 20.60 -1.05 -6.34
CA LEU A 324 21.84 -1.86 -6.29
C LEU A 324 23.09 -1.01 -6.12
N ASP A 325 23.09 0.22 -6.67
CA ASP A 325 24.15 1.20 -6.48
C ASP A 325 24.02 1.97 -5.15
N HIS A 326 23.02 1.65 -4.32
CA HIS A 326 22.82 2.29 -3.01
C HIS A 326 22.65 3.82 -3.10
N ARG A 327 22.01 4.31 -4.18
CA ARG A 327 21.89 5.74 -4.43
C ARG A 327 20.99 6.41 -3.40
N SER A 328 21.39 7.59 -2.98
CA SER A 328 20.60 8.49 -2.12
C SER A 328 20.90 9.94 -2.50
N GLY A 329 19.91 10.80 -2.33
CA GLY A 329 20.03 12.19 -2.72
C GLY A 329 19.22 13.18 -1.88
N PRO A 330 19.34 14.48 -2.17
CA PRO A 330 18.63 15.54 -1.44
C PRO A 330 17.14 15.58 -1.73
N PHE A 331 16.66 14.82 -2.71
CA PHE A 331 15.26 14.71 -3.06
C PHE A 331 14.54 13.52 -2.37
N ASP A 332 15.29 12.70 -1.60
CA ASP A 332 14.73 11.52 -0.95
C ASP A 332 13.85 11.90 0.23
N VAL A 333 12.69 11.29 0.32
CA VAL A 333 11.72 11.43 1.42
C VAL A 333 11.63 10.17 2.28
N ALA A 334 12.23 9.07 1.83
CA ALA A 334 12.31 7.81 2.58
C ALA A 334 13.58 7.03 2.23
N VAL A 335 13.90 6.00 3.01
CA VAL A 335 15.03 5.11 2.78
C VAL A 335 14.60 3.66 2.84
N GLY A 336 14.87 2.91 1.77
CA GLY A 336 14.65 1.46 1.67
C GLY A 336 15.93 0.65 1.87
N GLY A 337 15.77 -0.66 2.02
CA GLY A 337 16.88 -1.62 2.17
C GLY A 337 16.42 -3.08 2.18
N TYR A 338 15.21 -3.34 1.68
CA TYR A 338 14.68 -4.70 1.53
C TYR A 338 15.30 -5.40 0.31
N PRO A 339 15.54 -6.71 0.35
CA PRO A 339 16.01 -7.45 -0.82
C PRO A 339 15.06 -7.31 -2.02
N LEU A 340 15.61 -7.46 -3.24
CA LEU A 340 14.78 -7.56 -4.44
C LEU A 340 14.11 -8.95 -4.45
N ASP A 341 12.93 -9.03 -3.83
CA ASP A 341 12.11 -10.24 -3.70
C ASP A 341 11.07 -10.31 -4.82
N LEU A 342 11.51 -10.86 -5.96
CA LEU A 342 10.65 -11.14 -7.10
C LEU A 342 9.81 -12.37 -6.84
N GLN A 343 8.51 -12.18 -6.72
CA GLN A 343 7.58 -13.29 -6.64
C GLN A 343 7.29 -13.86 -8.04
N SER A 344 6.81 -15.10 -8.07
CA SER A 344 6.58 -15.81 -9.31
C SER A 344 5.59 -15.07 -10.23
N LEU A 345 5.92 -14.97 -11.52
CA LEU A 345 5.09 -14.39 -12.56
C LEU A 345 4.20 -15.44 -13.24
N THR A 346 4.59 -16.71 -13.13
CA THR A 346 3.89 -17.86 -13.70
C THR A 346 3.82 -19.00 -12.69
N PRO A 347 2.89 -19.96 -12.84
CA PRO A 347 2.85 -21.12 -11.97
C PRO A 347 4.13 -21.97 -12.00
N ASN A 348 4.92 -21.87 -13.05
CA ASN A 348 6.11 -22.71 -13.27
C ASN A 348 7.41 -22.07 -12.77
N ASP A 349 7.47 -20.73 -12.64
CA ASP A 349 8.64 -20.08 -12.05
C ASP A 349 8.51 -20.02 -10.52
N ARG A 350 9.63 -19.98 -9.83
CA ARG A 350 9.65 -19.96 -8.36
C ARG A 350 9.77 -18.56 -7.77
N GLY A 351 9.87 -17.53 -8.63
CA GLY A 351 10.37 -16.27 -8.17
C GLY A 351 11.83 -16.43 -7.68
N PHE A 352 12.45 -15.34 -7.36
CA PHE A 352 13.81 -15.36 -6.80
C PHE A 352 14.08 -14.10 -6.00
N VAL A 353 14.97 -14.22 -5.03
CA VAL A 353 15.50 -13.10 -4.27
C VAL A 353 16.93 -12.87 -4.74
N PHE A 354 17.23 -11.64 -5.19
CA PHE A 354 18.58 -11.29 -5.62
C PHE A 354 18.92 -9.87 -5.13
N GLY A 355 20.21 -9.66 -4.87
CA GLY A 355 20.66 -8.36 -4.38
C GLY A 355 19.95 -7.94 -3.09
N THR A 356 20.71 -7.57 -2.11
CA THR A 356 20.19 -6.96 -0.89
C THR A 356 20.85 -5.60 -0.77
N PRO A 357 20.18 -4.53 -1.22
CA PRO A 357 20.74 -3.20 -1.09
C PRO A 357 20.94 -2.90 0.40
N GLU A 358 22.09 -2.33 0.74
CA GLU A 358 22.32 -1.88 2.11
C GLU A 358 21.29 -0.83 2.50
N ARG A 359 21.13 0.15 1.63
CA ARG A 359 20.09 1.20 1.69
C ARG A 359 20.02 1.92 0.35
N TYR A 360 18.87 2.48 0.05
CA TYR A 360 18.65 3.39 -1.08
C TYR A 360 17.64 4.47 -0.69
N GLY A 361 17.78 5.66 -1.26
CA GLY A 361 16.81 6.73 -1.09
C GLY A 361 15.61 6.58 -2.02
N VAL A 362 14.46 7.10 -1.62
CA VAL A 362 13.27 7.18 -2.47
C VAL A 362 12.93 8.65 -2.66
N PRO A 363 13.11 9.19 -3.88
CA PRO A 363 12.86 10.60 -4.15
C PRO A 363 11.37 10.92 -4.23
N LEU A 364 10.98 12.13 -3.82
CA LEU A 364 9.59 12.58 -3.81
C LEU A 364 8.90 12.47 -5.19
N CYS A 365 9.65 12.71 -6.27
CA CYS A 365 9.13 12.72 -7.64
C CYS A 365 8.57 11.38 -8.13
N VAL A 366 8.87 10.24 -7.48
CA VAL A 366 8.24 8.94 -7.81
C VAL A 366 6.74 8.90 -7.47
N SER A 367 6.29 9.83 -6.64
CA SER A 367 4.90 9.96 -6.20
C SER A 367 4.08 10.97 -7.02
N VAL A 368 4.69 11.63 -7.99
CA VAL A 368 4.03 12.67 -8.80
C VAL A 368 3.83 12.18 -10.22
N PRO A 369 2.59 12.13 -10.74
CA PRO A 369 2.32 11.76 -12.12
C PRO A 369 3.05 12.65 -13.11
N ALA A 370 3.68 12.07 -14.13
CA ALA A 370 4.32 12.84 -15.21
C ALA A 370 3.29 13.57 -16.08
N ASP A 371 2.11 13.00 -16.21
CA ASP A 371 0.96 13.54 -16.92
C ASP A 371 -0.31 13.49 -16.03
N GLY A 372 -1.48 13.80 -16.59
CA GLY A 372 -2.73 13.85 -15.81
C GLY A 372 -2.87 15.15 -14.99
N PRO A 373 -3.70 15.15 -13.94
CA PRO A 373 -4.04 16.38 -13.23
C PRO A 373 -2.90 16.90 -12.34
N ASP A 374 -2.70 18.21 -12.32
CA ASP A 374 -1.89 18.87 -11.30
C ASP A 374 -2.60 18.85 -9.94
N GLY A 375 -1.84 19.03 -8.84
CA GLY A 375 -2.38 18.95 -7.47
C GLY A 375 -2.71 17.52 -7.02
N ALA A 376 -2.17 16.50 -7.70
CA ALA A 376 -2.40 15.11 -7.41
C ALA A 376 -1.10 14.33 -7.18
N TRP A 377 -1.13 13.40 -6.22
CA TRP A 377 -0.01 12.58 -5.76
C TRP A 377 -0.43 11.12 -5.66
N GLY A 378 0.50 10.20 -5.85
CA GLY A 378 0.30 8.77 -5.56
C GLY A 378 1.14 8.30 -4.38
N VAL A 379 0.64 7.35 -3.61
CA VAL A 379 1.40 6.63 -2.57
C VAL A 379 1.13 5.13 -2.65
N GLY A 380 1.97 4.35 -2.01
CA GLY A 380 1.84 2.89 -1.97
C GLY A 380 2.72 2.17 -2.97
N ARG A 381 2.30 0.96 -3.37
CA ARG A 381 3.12 0.05 -4.18
C ARG A 381 3.05 0.29 -5.70
N SER A 382 2.11 1.10 -6.17
CA SER A 382 1.86 1.35 -7.60
C SER A 382 2.36 2.71 -8.10
N ILE A 383 3.27 3.37 -7.37
CA ILE A 383 3.89 4.62 -7.78
C ILE A 383 5.07 4.38 -8.75
N GLY A 384 5.87 5.38 -9.04
CA GLY A 384 6.94 5.37 -10.04
C GLY A 384 8.10 4.43 -9.73
N TYR A 385 7.84 3.14 -9.62
CA TYR A 385 8.83 2.07 -9.48
C TYR A 385 8.88 1.25 -10.77
N ASP A 386 10.07 0.91 -11.27
CA ASP A 386 10.14 -0.13 -12.28
C ASP A 386 9.78 -1.50 -11.67
N PRO A 387 9.36 -2.50 -12.47
CA PRO A 387 8.95 -3.81 -11.94
C PRO A 387 10.04 -4.52 -11.12
N VAL A 388 11.32 -4.26 -11.33
CA VAL A 388 12.42 -4.86 -10.58
C VAL A 388 12.63 -4.13 -9.26
N ALA A 389 12.71 -2.80 -9.27
CA ALA A 389 12.80 -1.99 -8.05
C ALA A 389 11.57 -2.19 -7.16
N HIS A 390 10.38 -2.33 -7.77
CA HIS A 390 9.15 -2.64 -7.07
C HIS A 390 9.27 -3.89 -6.19
N ALA A 391 10.04 -4.91 -6.60
CA ALA A 391 10.25 -6.12 -5.80
C ALA A 391 10.83 -5.82 -4.40
N SER A 392 11.58 -4.74 -4.25
CA SER A 392 12.09 -4.24 -2.96
C SER A 392 11.22 -3.14 -2.38
N ALA A 393 10.77 -2.18 -3.21
CA ALA A 393 10.16 -0.94 -2.75
C ALA A 393 8.67 -1.09 -2.33
N ARG A 394 8.00 -2.18 -2.72
CA ARG A 394 6.57 -2.45 -2.44
C ARG A 394 6.25 -2.81 -0.99
N VAL A 395 7.25 -2.98 -0.13
CA VAL A 395 6.99 -3.37 1.26
C VAL A 395 6.36 -2.23 2.04
N VAL A 396 5.29 -2.55 2.77
CA VAL A 396 4.46 -1.54 3.46
C VAL A 396 5.26 -0.63 4.40
N PRO A 397 6.26 -1.10 5.18
CA PRO A 397 7.06 -0.21 6.02
C PRO A 397 7.72 0.92 5.24
N LEU A 398 8.28 0.63 4.06
CA LEU A 398 8.84 1.66 3.19
C LEU A 398 7.74 2.51 2.55
N GLY A 399 6.65 1.89 2.10
CA GLY A 399 5.50 2.59 1.54
C GLY A 399 4.93 3.63 2.51
N MET A 400 4.80 3.29 3.80
CA MET A 400 4.36 4.25 4.84
C MET A 400 5.35 5.40 5.04
N ALA A 401 6.67 5.12 4.99
CA ALA A 401 7.68 6.18 5.11
C ALA A 401 7.66 7.14 3.90
N VAL A 402 7.48 6.63 2.68
CA VAL A 402 7.29 7.45 1.48
C VAL A 402 6.01 8.28 1.60
N ALA A 403 4.92 7.65 2.03
CA ALA A 403 3.62 8.28 2.19
C ALA A 403 3.62 9.39 3.27
N GLU A 404 4.38 9.22 4.35
CA GLU A 404 4.63 10.29 5.33
C GLU A 404 5.26 11.50 4.63
N GLY A 405 6.28 11.29 3.79
CA GLY A 405 6.91 12.35 3.01
C GLY A 405 5.97 13.03 2.03
N VAL A 406 5.10 12.27 1.37
CA VAL A 406 4.08 12.80 0.45
C VAL A 406 3.01 13.59 1.22
N GLY A 407 2.57 13.13 2.38
CA GLY A 407 1.61 13.84 3.22
C GLY A 407 2.13 15.21 3.66
N VAL A 408 3.39 15.28 4.12
CA VAL A 408 4.08 16.55 4.42
C VAL A 408 4.16 17.44 3.17
N ALA A 409 4.55 16.88 2.01
CA ALA A 409 4.64 17.63 0.76
C ALA A 409 3.28 18.16 0.31
N ALA A 410 2.23 17.36 0.37
CA ALA A 410 0.87 17.77 0.01
C ALA A 410 0.35 18.90 0.90
N ALA A 411 0.57 18.81 2.22
CA ALA A 411 0.20 19.89 3.15
C ALA A 411 0.93 21.20 2.81
N ARG A 412 2.22 21.15 2.54
CA ARG A 412 3.02 22.33 2.14
C ARG A 412 2.62 22.87 0.77
N ALA A 413 2.26 22.00 -0.18
CA ALA A 413 1.80 22.38 -1.51
C ALA A 413 0.39 22.99 -1.50
N ALA A 414 -0.45 22.70 -0.51
CA ALA A 414 -1.80 23.26 -0.41
C ALA A 414 -1.83 24.79 -0.30
N GLY A 415 -0.77 25.40 0.24
CA GLY A 415 -0.60 26.85 0.30
C GLY A 415 0.11 27.48 -0.91
N ARG A 416 0.43 26.68 -1.96
CA ARG A 416 1.25 27.10 -3.12
C ARG A 416 0.40 27.24 -4.38
N THR A 417 0.90 28.01 -5.32
CA THR A 417 0.31 28.20 -6.66
C THR A 417 1.08 27.46 -7.74
N GLU A 418 2.34 27.11 -7.46
CA GLU A 418 3.21 26.37 -8.38
C GLU A 418 2.69 24.94 -8.56
N PRO A 419 2.79 24.37 -9.76
CA PRO A 419 2.42 22.98 -10.03
C PRO A 419 3.21 21.99 -9.16
N VAL A 420 2.56 20.91 -8.73
CA VAL A 420 3.24 19.88 -7.90
C VAL A 420 4.41 19.23 -8.62
N ARG A 421 4.39 19.20 -9.96
CA ARG A 421 5.49 18.71 -10.78
C ARG A 421 6.73 19.59 -10.67
N GLU A 422 6.58 20.89 -10.52
CA GLU A 422 7.68 21.83 -10.28
C GLU A 422 8.15 21.73 -8.84
N LEU A 423 7.23 21.72 -7.88
CA LEU A 423 7.54 21.63 -6.45
C LEU A 423 8.34 20.34 -6.11
N ALA A 424 7.97 19.20 -6.68
CA ALA A 424 8.66 17.93 -6.40
C ALA A 424 10.11 17.88 -6.93
N LEU A 425 10.48 18.80 -7.83
CA LEU A 425 11.82 18.95 -8.38
C LEU A 425 12.50 20.22 -7.86
N ASP A 426 11.85 21.05 -7.06
CA ASP A 426 12.45 22.23 -6.42
C ASP A 426 13.27 21.80 -5.18
N PRO A 427 14.60 22.01 -5.20
CA PRO A 427 15.46 21.66 -4.07
C PRO A 427 15.06 22.34 -2.77
N THR A 428 14.55 23.57 -2.82
CA THR A 428 14.16 24.35 -1.65
C THR A 428 12.87 23.78 -1.02
N PHE A 429 11.89 23.43 -1.87
CA PHE A 429 10.66 22.81 -1.41
C PHE A 429 10.93 21.46 -0.77
N VAL A 430 11.70 20.58 -1.46
CA VAL A 430 12.02 19.25 -0.95
C VAL A 430 12.90 19.32 0.30
N ALA A 431 13.84 20.26 0.38
CA ALA A 431 14.62 20.47 1.62
C ALA A 431 13.71 20.79 2.82
N GLY A 432 12.67 21.63 2.62
CA GLY A 432 11.70 21.92 3.65
C GLY A 432 10.85 20.70 4.06
N VAL A 433 10.47 19.83 3.12
CA VAL A 433 9.82 18.56 3.41
C VAL A 433 10.74 17.66 4.24
N ARG A 434 12.00 17.52 3.86
CA ARG A 434 13.00 16.71 4.57
C ARG A 434 13.28 17.20 5.99
N GLU A 435 13.36 18.52 6.17
CA GLU A 435 13.55 19.13 7.50
C GLU A 435 12.40 18.76 8.44
N GLU A 436 11.17 18.83 7.96
CA GLU A 436 10.00 18.43 8.73
C GLU A 436 9.99 16.93 9.02
N LEU A 437 10.34 16.08 8.07
CA LEU A 437 10.49 14.64 8.27
C LEU A 437 11.57 14.33 9.33
N HIS A 438 12.70 15.04 9.32
CA HIS A 438 13.72 14.93 10.39
C HIS A 438 13.16 15.31 11.75
N ALA A 439 12.40 16.38 11.84
CA ALA A 439 11.76 16.82 13.09
C ALA A 439 10.75 15.77 13.63
N ARG A 440 10.13 14.98 12.73
CA ARG A 440 9.23 13.86 13.05
C ARG A 440 9.98 12.56 13.40
N GLY A 441 11.30 12.56 13.32
CA GLY A 441 12.13 11.39 13.61
C GLY A 441 12.39 10.45 12.45
N ALA A 442 11.97 10.78 11.20
CA ALA A 442 12.26 9.98 10.03
C ALA A 442 13.79 9.83 9.81
N TYR A 443 14.19 8.64 9.39
CA TYR A 443 15.59 8.37 9.06
C TYR A 443 15.86 8.78 7.60
N LEU A 444 16.50 9.93 7.43
CA LEU A 444 16.96 10.42 6.14
C LEU A 444 18.44 10.82 6.25
N PRO A 445 19.36 10.16 5.52
CA PRO A 445 20.75 10.54 5.53
C PRO A 445 20.90 12.00 5.08
N ARG A 446 21.83 12.73 5.70
CA ARG A 446 22.27 14.03 5.18
C ARG A 446 23.03 13.73 3.90
N ALA A 447 22.43 14.02 2.76
CA ALA A 447 23.03 13.75 1.48
C ALA A 447 24.14 14.76 1.16
N PRO A 448 25.28 14.32 0.54
CA PRO A 448 26.10 15.24 -0.23
C PRO A 448 25.30 15.79 -1.42
N GLU A 449 25.73 16.89 -1.98
CA GLU A 449 25.10 17.51 -3.15
C GLU A 449 24.84 16.47 -4.25
N ALA A 450 23.59 16.23 -4.56
CA ALA A 450 23.18 15.29 -5.58
C ALA A 450 22.33 16.00 -6.65
N ARG A 451 22.41 15.52 -7.87
CA ARG A 451 21.60 16.01 -8.99
C ARG A 451 20.17 15.47 -8.86
N PRO A 452 19.14 16.19 -9.37
CA PRO A 452 17.78 15.65 -9.47
C PRO A 452 17.81 14.29 -10.21
N PRO A 453 16.95 13.35 -9.82
CA PRO A 453 16.83 12.10 -10.55
C PRO A 453 16.41 12.42 -11.99
N VAL A 454 17.06 11.77 -12.93
CA VAL A 454 16.76 11.93 -14.36
C VAL A 454 15.58 11.03 -14.69
N GLY A 455 14.67 11.51 -15.54
CA GLY A 455 13.53 10.73 -16.02
C GLY A 455 13.97 9.41 -16.71
N PRO A 456 13.03 8.54 -17.10
CA PRO A 456 13.31 7.18 -17.55
C PRO A 456 14.28 7.19 -18.76
N THR A 457 15.51 6.79 -18.53
CA THR A 457 16.48 6.50 -19.59
C THR A 457 16.53 4.99 -19.79
N GLU A 458 16.55 4.53 -21.06
CA GLU A 458 16.74 3.12 -21.38
C GLU A 458 18.07 2.62 -20.80
N HIS A 459 18.03 1.97 -19.66
CA HIS A 459 19.23 1.52 -18.97
C HIS A 459 19.78 0.22 -19.58
N PRO A 460 21.12 0.02 -19.65
CA PRO A 460 21.74 -1.19 -20.23
C PRO A 460 21.26 -2.50 -19.58
N HIS A 461 20.90 -2.46 -18.32
CA HIS A 461 20.41 -3.63 -17.58
C HIS A 461 18.97 -4.04 -17.93
N HIS A 462 18.15 -3.18 -18.50
CA HIS A 462 16.82 -3.57 -19.02
C HIS A 462 16.93 -4.69 -20.06
N ARG A 463 18.00 -4.72 -20.85
CA ARG A 463 18.28 -5.83 -21.79
C ARG A 463 18.68 -7.13 -21.08
N ALA A 464 19.41 -7.04 -19.97
CA ALA A 464 19.78 -8.22 -19.18
C ALA A 464 18.55 -8.83 -18.49
N TYR A 465 17.66 -8.01 -17.92
CA TYR A 465 16.41 -8.49 -17.31
C TYR A 465 15.47 -9.14 -18.33
N ARG A 466 15.33 -8.57 -19.53
CA ARG A 466 14.55 -9.20 -20.62
C ARG A 466 15.06 -10.59 -21.00
N ARG A 467 16.40 -10.81 -20.98
CA ARG A 467 17.01 -12.12 -21.26
C ARG A 467 16.85 -13.12 -20.12
N MET A 468 16.69 -12.67 -18.87
CA MET A 468 16.42 -13.54 -17.73
C MET A 468 14.97 -14.02 -17.67
N LEU A 469 14.05 -13.33 -18.35
CA LEU A 469 12.61 -13.57 -18.36
C LEU A 469 12.14 -14.29 -19.64
N SER A 470 12.96 -14.34 -20.69
CA SER A 470 12.74 -15.13 -21.90
C SER A 470 13.23 -16.58 -21.72
#